data_e2d5d045cc7f297feb43475570e1a789
#
_entry.id   e2d5d045cc7f297feb43475570e1a789
#
_cell.length_a   1.000
_cell.length_b   1.000
_cell.length_c   1.000
_cell.angle_alpha   90.00
_cell.angle_beta   90.00
_cell.angle_gamma   90.00
#
_symmetry.space_group_name_H-M   'P 1'
#
loop_
_entity.id
_entity.type
_entity.pdbx_description
1 polymer ?
#
loop_
_entity_poly.entity_id
_entity_poly.type
_entity_poly.pdbx_seq_one_letter_code
_entity_poly.pdbx_strand_id
1 'polypeptide(L)'
;MSEPGQPGEPGFNPAAIVAALNRHQVRYVIIGAFAAIAQRAPIPATRDIDITPDASAENLTRLSRALTDLGARIRTEAEPGGLPFSHDAPSLAAAEVWNLMCADGEFDISFHPSGFASGYAQLAAGAHRLRVGDVEVVVADLADVIRSKESAGRPKDLQVLPLLYRHQAARNTEREAGR
;
A
#
# COMPACT_ATOMS: atom_id res chain seq x y z
N MET A 1 -18.14 18.02 33.28
CA MET A 1 -18.72 16.72 32.85
C MET A 1 -18.13 16.40 31.48
N SER A 2 -17.24 15.42 31.41
CA SER A 2 -16.66 14.97 30.16
C SER A 2 -17.65 14.02 29.50
N GLU A 3 -18.08 14.33 28.28
CA GLU A 3 -18.88 13.42 27.49
C GLU A 3 -18.08 12.11 27.26
N PRO A 4 -18.75 10.94 27.34
CA PRO A 4 -18.08 9.69 26.97
C PRO A 4 -17.72 9.77 25.49
N GLY A 5 -16.42 9.75 25.19
CA GLY A 5 -15.92 9.73 23.83
C GLY A 5 -16.57 8.61 23.03
N GLN A 6 -17.05 8.95 21.85
CA GLN A 6 -17.46 7.98 20.84
C GLN A 6 -16.30 6.98 20.66
N PRO A 7 -16.58 5.68 20.46
CA PRO A 7 -15.53 4.72 20.11
C PRO A 7 -14.85 5.28 18.87
N GLY A 8 -13.55 5.66 19.02
CA GLY A 8 -12.80 6.30 17.97
C GLY A 8 -12.81 5.44 16.72
N GLU A 9 -13.00 6.07 15.57
CA GLU A 9 -12.67 5.44 14.30
C GLU A 9 -11.28 4.80 14.44
N PRO A 10 -11.06 3.56 14.01
CA PRO A 10 -9.75 2.93 14.08
C PRO A 10 -8.76 3.85 13.39
N GLY A 11 -7.81 4.38 14.17
CA GLY A 11 -6.81 5.29 13.66
C GLY A 11 -5.97 4.59 12.60
N PHE A 12 -5.74 5.24 11.45
CA PHE A 12 -4.86 4.71 10.41
C PHE A 12 -3.41 4.67 10.91
N ASN A 13 -2.90 3.48 11.12
CA ASN A 13 -1.54 3.20 11.57
C ASN A 13 -0.79 2.33 10.56
N PRO A 14 -0.34 2.90 9.44
CA PRO A 14 0.34 2.14 8.38
C PRO A 14 1.62 1.45 8.87
N ALA A 15 2.31 2.03 9.85
CA ALA A 15 3.52 1.44 10.40
C ALA A 15 3.25 0.08 11.06
N ALA A 16 2.13 -0.10 11.75
CA ALA A 16 1.76 -1.38 12.36
C ALA A 16 1.44 -2.43 11.29
N ILE A 17 0.74 -2.06 10.22
CA ILE A 17 0.45 -2.96 9.09
C ILE A 17 1.75 -3.43 8.45
N VAL A 18 2.65 -2.50 8.11
CA VAL A 18 3.94 -2.83 7.49
C VAL A 18 4.84 -3.62 8.43
N ALA A 19 4.83 -3.33 9.73
CA ALA A 19 5.60 -4.09 10.71
C ALA A 19 5.17 -5.57 10.75
N ALA A 20 3.89 -5.87 10.60
CA ALA A 20 3.40 -7.25 10.50
C ALA A 20 3.92 -7.95 9.23
N LEU A 21 3.90 -7.26 8.09
CA LEU A 21 4.48 -7.81 6.84
C LEU A 21 5.97 -8.10 7.00
N ASN A 22 6.73 -7.18 7.58
CA ASN A 22 8.17 -7.31 7.79
C ASN A 22 8.50 -8.44 8.77
N ARG A 23 7.75 -8.59 9.86
CA ARG A 23 7.92 -9.66 10.86
C ARG A 23 7.82 -11.05 10.25
N HIS A 24 6.93 -11.21 9.28
CA HIS A 24 6.76 -12.45 8.53
C HIS A 24 7.61 -12.53 7.24
N GLN A 25 8.50 -11.58 7.02
CA GLN A 25 9.41 -11.54 5.86
C GLN A 25 8.65 -11.60 4.51
N VAL A 26 7.49 -10.94 4.46
CA VAL A 26 6.72 -10.83 3.22
C VAL A 26 7.49 -9.98 2.22
N ARG A 27 7.62 -10.46 0.99
CA ARG A 27 8.12 -9.67 -0.13
C ARG A 27 6.96 -8.89 -0.73
N TYR A 28 7.08 -7.58 -0.74
CA TYR A 28 6.05 -6.65 -1.20
C TYR A 28 6.66 -5.35 -1.70
N VAL A 29 5.88 -4.62 -2.48
CA VAL A 29 6.11 -3.21 -2.79
C VAL A 29 4.82 -2.45 -2.51
N ILE A 30 4.91 -1.35 -1.78
CA ILE A 30 3.79 -0.42 -1.60
C ILE A 30 3.74 0.52 -2.79
N ILE A 31 2.57 0.68 -3.36
CA ILE A 31 2.28 1.61 -4.46
C ILE A 31 1.21 2.62 -4.02
N GLY A 32 0.72 3.44 -4.93
CA GLY A 32 -0.38 4.37 -4.64
C GLY A 32 0.03 5.62 -3.87
N ALA A 33 -0.95 6.24 -3.22
CA ALA A 33 -0.75 7.53 -2.54
C ALA A 33 0.26 7.44 -1.40
N PHE A 34 0.22 6.38 -0.60
CA PHE A 34 1.16 6.20 0.51
C PHE A 34 2.62 6.15 0.02
N ALA A 35 2.90 5.46 -1.08
CA ALA A 35 4.24 5.39 -1.66
C ALA A 35 4.74 6.78 -2.10
N ALA A 36 3.87 7.61 -2.66
CA ALA A 36 4.21 8.98 -3.03
C ALA A 36 4.47 9.87 -1.79
N ILE A 37 3.62 9.76 -0.76
CA ILE A 37 3.75 10.51 0.50
C ILE A 37 5.04 10.12 1.23
N ALA A 38 5.38 8.84 1.27
CA ALA A 38 6.63 8.36 1.86
C ALA A 38 7.87 8.95 1.15
N GLN A 39 7.73 9.32 -0.11
CA GLN A 39 8.73 10.02 -0.91
C GLN A 39 8.57 11.55 -0.88
N ARG A 40 7.80 12.06 0.08
CA ARG A 40 7.57 13.50 0.34
C ARG A 40 6.80 14.23 -0.76
N ALA A 41 6.01 13.53 -1.57
CA ALA A 41 5.14 14.18 -2.52
C ALA A 41 4.05 15.00 -1.80
N PRO A 42 3.81 16.26 -2.22
CA PRO A 42 2.87 17.16 -1.57
C PRO A 42 1.42 16.91 -2.04
N ILE A 43 0.95 15.70 -1.84
CA ILE A 43 -0.43 15.28 -2.17
C ILE A 43 -1.25 15.10 -0.90
N PRO A 44 -2.58 15.10 -0.98
CA PRO A 44 -3.44 14.88 0.18
C PRO A 44 -3.12 13.58 0.92
N ALA A 45 -3.31 13.58 2.24
CA ALA A 45 -3.14 12.40 3.08
C ALA A 45 -4.04 11.26 2.60
N THR A 46 -3.55 10.03 2.78
CA THR A 46 -4.32 8.81 2.50
C THR A 46 -4.72 8.11 3.79
N ARG A 47 -5.73 7.26 3.72
CA ARG A 47 -6.20 6.41 4.84
C ARG A 47 -6.02 4.92 4.58
N ASP A 48 -5.37 4.56 3.49
CA ASP A 48 -5.11 3.18 3.07
C ASP A 48 -3.69 3.00 2.55
N ILE A 49 -3.27 1.76 2.48
CA ILE A 49 -2.02 1.34 1.85
C ILE A 49 -2.37 0.39 0.71
N ASP A 50 -1.78 0.62 -0.46
CA ASP A 50 -1.85 -0.30 -1.60
C ASP A 50 -0.60 -1.17 -1.64
N ILE A 51 -0.76 -2.47 -1.52
CA ILE A 51 0.33 -3.45 -1.41
C ILE A 51 0.32 -4.37 -2.62
N THR A 52 1.47 -4.52 -3.27
CA THR A 52 1.69 -5.51 -4.33
C THR A 52 2.70 -6.54 -3.82
N PRO A 53 2.26 -7.73 -3.40
CA PRO A 53 3.15 -8.80 -2.95
C PRO A 53 3.68 -9.63 -4.10
N ASP A 54 4.83 -10.27 -3.89
CA ASP A 54 5.27 -11.39 -4.72
C ASP A 54 4.25 -12.54 -4.60
N ALA A 55 3.77 -13.04 -5.74
CA ALA A 55 2.72 -14.05 -5.84
C ALA A 55 3.21 -15.50 -5.68
N SER A 56 4.50 -15.74 -5.37
CA SER A 56 4.98 -17.10 -5.13
C SER A 56 4.28 -17.74 -3.94
N ALA A 57 4.02 -19.05 -4.00
CA ALA A 57 3.33 -19.79 -2.94
C ALA A 57 3.99 -19.63 -1.56
N GLU A 58 5.33 -19.59 -1.52
CA GLU A 58 6.09 -19.34 -0.31
C GLU A 58 5.77 -17.96 0.28
N ASN A 59 5.78 -16.92 -0.55
CA ASN A 59 5.49 -15.56 -0.11
C ASN A 59 4.03 -15.38 0.30
N LEU A 60 3.09 -16.01 -0.40
CA LEU A 60 1.67 -16.01 -0.02
C LEU A 60 1.43 -16.70 1.32
N THR A 61 2.20 -17.74 1.65
CA THR A 61 2.16 -18.37 2.97
C THR A 61 2.65 -17.41 4.06
N ARG A 62 3.70 -16.63 3.80
CA ARG A 62 4.19 -15.58 4.70
C ARG A 62 3.15 -14.47 4.86
N LEU A 63 2.55 -14.03 3.75
CA LEU A 63 1.48 -13.04 3.75
C LEU A 63 0.28 -13.52 4.57
N SER A 64 -0.14 -14.77 4.40
CA SER A 64 -1.23 -15.38 5.20
C SER A 64 -0.97 -15.26 6.71
N ARG A 65 0.25 -15.51 7.16
CA ARG A 65 0.62 -15.37 8.58
C ARG A 65 0.54 -13.91 9.04
N ALA A 66 0.98 -12.97 8.22
CA ALA A 66 0.87 -11.55 8.52
C ALA A 66 -0.60 -11.10 8.61
N LEU A 67 -1.46 -11.60 7.71
CA LEU A 67 -2.90 -11.33 7.73
C LEU A 67 -3.58 -11.90 8.98
N THR A 68 -3.13 -13.08 9.46
CA THR A 68 -3.58 -13.64 10.74
C THR A 68 -3.23 -12.74 11.91
N ASP A 69 -1.97 -12.29 11.99
CA ASP A 69 -1.51 -11.39 13.07
C ASP A 69 -2.27 -10.05 13.07
N LEU A 70 -2.59 -9.53 11.90
CA LEU A 70 -3.37 -8.30 11.75
C LEU A 70 -4.86 -8.48 12.06
N GLY A 71 -5.35 -9.72 12.15
CA GLY A 71 -6.77 -9.99 12.23
C GLY A 71 -7.51 -9.45 11.00
N ALA A 72 -6.90 -9.58 9.81
CA ALA A 72 -7.41 -8.99 8.58
C ALA A 72 -8.78 -9.55 8.19
N ARG A 73 -9.65 -8.66 7.71
CA ARG A 73 -11.01 -8.97 7.26
C ARG A 73 -11.25 -8.31 5.91
N ILE A 74 -12.17 -8.89 5.12
CA ILE A 74 -12.61 -8.22 3.88
C ILE A 74 -13.40 -6.98 4.22
N ARG A 75 -13.00 -5.85 3.66
CA ARG A 75 -13.74 -4.60 3.76
C ARG A 75 -14.96 -4.62 2.84
N THR A 76 -16.12 -4.29 3.38
CA THR A 76 -17.38 -4.21 2.66
C THR A 76 -18.27 -3.14 3.27
N GLU A 77 -19.12 -2.53 2.45
CA GLU A 77 -20.08 -1.54 2.92
C GLU A 77 -21.23 -2.17 3.75
N ALA A 78 -21.54 -3.44 3.47
CA ALA A 78 -22.64 -4.14 4.12
C ALA A 78 -22.32 -4.52 5.58
N GLU A 79 -21.05 -4.71 5.90
CA GLU A 79 -20.60 -5.11 7.24
C GLU A 79 -19.42 -4.22 7.67
N PRO A 80 -19.67 -3.20 8.51
CA PRO A 80 -18.62 -2.25 8.92
C PRO A 80 -17.44 -2.90 9.65
N GLY A 81 -17.65 -4.04 10.31
CA GLY A 81 -16.58 -4.83 10.95
C GLY A 81 -15.82 -5.73 9.99
N GLY A 82 -16.16 -5.72 8.71
CA GLY A 82 -15.60 -6.60 7.70
C GLY A 82 -16.04 -8.05 7.81
N LEU A 83 -15.71 -8.85 6.82
CA LEU A 83 -16.04 -10.27 6.77
C LEU A 83 -14.80 -11.14 6.95
N PRO A 84 -14.88 -12.26 7.70
CA PRO A 84 -13.81 -13.25 7.72
C PRO A 84 -13.66 -13.90 6.35
N PHE A 85 -12.46 -14.32 6.01
CA PHE A 85 -12.17 -14.97 4.74
C PHE A 85 -11.02 -15.98 4.86
N SER A 86 -10.95 -16.90 3.93
CA SER A 86 -9.79 -17.79 3.79
C SER A 86 -8.65 -17.04 3.11
N HIS A 87 -7.49 -17.03 3.74
CA HIS A 87 -6.30 -16.36 3.20
C HIS A 87 -5.06 -17.26 3.19
N ASP A 88 -5.25 -18.57 3.08
CA ASP A 88 -4.15 -19.47 2.72
C ASP A 88 -3.61 -19.14 1.31
N ALA A 89 -2.44 -19.64 0.97
CA ALA A 89 -1.78 -19.29 -0.28
C ALA A 89 -2.65 -19.57 -1.53
N PRO A 90 -3.35 -20.73 -1.66
CA PRO A 90 -4.26 -20.95 -2.77
C PRO A 90 -5.44 -19.96 -2.82
N SER A 91 -6.03 -19.65 -1.66
CA SER A 91 -7.15 -18.69 -1.58
C SER A 91 -6.71 -17.29 -1.98
N LEU A 92 -5.54 -16.83 -1.51
CA LEU A 92 -5.00 -15.53 -1.88
C LEU A 92 -4.72 -15.45 -3.38
N ALA A 93 -4.21 -16.52 -3.99
CA ALA A 93 -3.93 -16.56 -5.42
C ALA A 93 -5.20 -16.61 -6.30
N ALA A 94 -6.37 -16.88 -5.74
CA ALA A 94 -7.61 -17.01 -6.48
C ALA A 94 -8.24 -15.67 -6.91
N ALA A 95 -7.76 -14.53 -6.39
CA ALA A 95 -8.25 -13.22 -6.74
C ALA A 95 -7.12 -12.24 -7.05
N GLU A 96 -7.38 -11.30 -7.97
CA GLU A 96 -6.43 -10.27 -8.36
C GLU A 96 -6.30 -9.14 -7.32
N VAL A 97 -7.38 -8.88 -6.59
CA VAL A 97 -7.47 -7.78 -5.63
C VAL A 97 -8.18 -8.23 -4.36
N TRP A 98 -7.66 -7.79 -3.23
CA TRP A 98 -8.26 -7.96 -1.91
C TRP A 98 -8.38 -6.61 -1.23
N ASN A 99 -9.60 -6.15 -0.98
CA ASN A 99 -9.85 -4.95 -0.19
C ASN A 99 -10.01 -5.36 1.28
N LEU A 100 -9.06 -4.99 2.10
CA LEU A 100 -8.94 -5.49 3.47
C LEU A 100 -9.00 -4.36 4.50
N MET A 101 -9.28 -4.75 5.72
CA MET A 101 -9.23 -3.90 6.90
C MET A 101 -8.71 -4.68 8.12
N CYS A 102 -8.17 -3.96 9.07
CA CYS A 102 -7.78 -4.47 10.39
C CYS A 102 -7.93 -3.36 11.44
N ALA A 103 -7.55 -3.62 12.69
CA ALA A 103 -7.61 -2.63 13.76
C ALA A 103 -6.74 -1.39 13.49
N ASP A 104 -5.69 -1.53 12.67
CA ASP A 104 -4.74 -0.47 12.32
C ASP A 104 -5.13 0.30 11.05
N GLY A 105 -6.24 -0.03 10.41
CA GLY A 105 -6.78 0.69 9.27
C GLY A 105 -7.05 -0.18 8.04
N GLU A 106 -7.20 0.47 6.91
CA GLU A 106 -7.54 -0.15 5.64
C GLU A 106 -6.28 -0.37 4.79
N PHE A 107 -6.27 -1.46 4.04
CA PHE A 107 -5.22 -1.75 3.07
C PHE A 107 -5.75 -2.64 1.95
N ASP A 108 -5.20 -2.45 0.77
CA ASP A 108 -5.57 -3.21 -0.41
C ASP A 108 -4.37 -4.01 -0.91
N ILE A 109 -4.63 -5.25 -1.33
CA ILE A 109 -3.65 -6.09 -2.01
C ILE A 109 -4.06 -6.15 -3.47
N SER A 110 -3.14 -5.82 -4.37
CA SER A 110 -3.30 -5.97 -5.80
C SER A 110 -2.08 -6.67 -6.38
N PHE A 111 -2.29 -7.81 -7.03
CA PHE A 111 -1.19 -8.57 -7.63
C PHE A 111 -0.70 -7.93 -8.93
N HIS A 112 -1.58 -7.28 -9.68
CA HIS A 112 -1.28 -6.61 -10.94
C HIS A 112 -1.88 -5.19 -10.95
N PRO A 113 -1.27 -4.23 -10.24
CA PRO A 113 -1.79 -2.87 -10.25
C PRO A 113 -1.74 -2.27 -11.65
N SER A 114 -2.59 -1.28 -11.90
CA SER A 114 -2.70 -0.62 -13.21
C SER A 114 -1.35 -0.19 -13.74
N GLY A 115 -1.05 -0.54 -14.99
CA GLY A 115 0.22 -0.27 -15.65
C GLY A 115 1.33 -1.31 -15.41
N PHE A 116 1.09 -2.34 -14.57
CA PHE A 116 2.11 -3.33 -14.18
C PHE A 116 1.58 -4.76 -14.33
N ALA A 117 1.60 -5.27 -15.56
CA ALA A 117 1.10 -6.61 -15.87
C ALA A 117 1.91 -7.74 -15.20
N SER A 118 3.17 -7.51 -14.86
CA SER A 118 4.01 -8.47 -14.12
C SER A 118 4.08 -8.15 -12.61
N GLY A 119 3.25 -7.23 -12.13
CA GLY A 119 3.06 -6.92 -10.72
C GLY A 119 4.36 -6.65 -9.95
N TYR A 120 4.56 -7.41 -8.87
CA TYR A 120 5.70 -7.28 -7.97
C TYR A 120 7.06 -7.25 -8.69
N ALA A 121 7.29 -8.12 -9.66
CA ALA A 121 8.60 -8.22 -10.33
C ALA A 121 8.98 -6.92 -11.05
N GLN A 122 8.01 -6.24 -11.69
CA GLN A 122 8.25 -4.95 -12.33
C GLN A 122 8.50 -3.84 -11.30
N LEU A 123 7.70 -3.78 -10.26
CA LEU A 123 7.80 -2.74 -9.23
C LEU A 123 9.07 -2.88 -8.38
N ALA A 124 9.45 -4.10 -8.03
CA ALA A 124 10.61 -4.39 -7.18
C ALA A 124 11.93 -3.92 -7.80
N ALA A 125 12.03 -3.91 -9.13
CA ALA A 125 13.23 -3.49 -9.84
C ALA A 125 13.63 -2.03 -9.57
N GLY A 126 12.65 -1.14 -9.35
CA GLY A 126 12.88 0.28 -9.04
C GLY A 126 12.52 0.68 -7.61
N ALA A 127 12.11 -0.25 -6.77
CA ALA A 127 11.61 0.05 -5.44
C ALA A 127 12.68 0.63 -4.51
N HIS A 128 12.24 1.48 -3.59
CA HIS A 128 13.07 2.11 -2.57
C HIS A 128 12.74 1.59 -1.18
N ARG A 129 13.79 1.43 -0.36
CA ARG A 129 13.65 1.19 1.08
C ARG A 129 13.73 2.52 1.82
N LEU A 130 12.68 2.86 2.53
CA LEU A 130 12.54 4.09 3.28
C LEU A 130 12.18 3.78 4.74
N ARG A 131 12.37 4.74 5.63
CA ARG A 131 11.86 4.66 7.01
C ARG A 131 10.64 5.56 7.18
N VAL A 132 9.58 4.98 7.73
CA VAL A 132 8.38 5.69 8.16
C VAL A 132 8.22 5.43 9.65
N GLY A 133 8.51 6.44 10.47
CA GLY A 133 8.71 6.23 11.91
C GLY A 133 9.87 5.27 12.16
N ASP A 134 9.61 4.21 12.93
CA ASP A 134 10.60 3.18 13.26
C ASP A 134 10.56 1.95 12.32
N VAL A 135 9.73 1.99 11.28
CA VAL A 135 9.51 0.87 10.38
C VAL A 135 10.14 1.12 9.02
N GLU A 136 10.86 0.12 8.50
CA GLU A 136 11.31 0.11 7.12
C GLU A 136 10.14 -0.25 6.20
N VAL A 137 9.97 0.51 5.13
CA VAL A 137 8.96 0.29 4.11
C VAL A 137 9.61 0.16 2.74
N VAL A 138 9.08 -0.73 1.91
CA VAL A 138 9.49 -0.87 0.50
C VAL A 138 8.42 -0.24 -0.37
N VAL A 139 8.76 0.83 -1.06
CA VAL A 139 7.83 1.62 -1.87
C VAL A 139 8.26 1.64 -3.34
N ALA A 140 7.29 1.67 -4.23
CA ALA A 140 7.52 1.86 -5.65
C ALA A 140 8.21 3.20 -5.93
N ASP A 141 9.06 3.25 -6.95
CA ASP A 141 9.61 4.53 -7.43
C ASP A 141 8.48 5.50 -7.79
N LEU A 142 8.73 6.80 -7.63
CA LEU A 142 7.72 7.81 -7.90
C LEU A 142 7.23 7.79 -9.36
N ALA A 143 8.12 7.47 -10.31
CA ALA A 143 7.74 7.29 -11.71
C ALA A 143 6.76 6.12 -11.90
N ASP A 144 6.93 5.05 -11.15
CA ASP A 144 6.01 3.91 -11.18
C ASP A 144 4.66 4.22 -10.54
N VAL A 145 4.64 5.02 -9.46
CA VAL A 145 3.40 5.53 -8.87
C VAL A 145 2.65 6.39 -9.88
N ILE A 146 3.33 7.28 -10.57
CA ILE A 146 2.75 8.14 -11.62
C ILE A 146 2.18 7.26 -12.74
N ARG A 147 2.96 6.34 -13.27
CA ARG A 147 2.54 5.41 -14.33
C ARG A 147 1.27 4.63 -13.95
N SER A 148 1.20 4.13 -12.73
CA SER A 148 0.03 3.42 -12.24
C SER A 148 -1.22 4.31 -12.21
N LYS A 149 -1.08 5.55 -11.77
CA LYS A 149 -2.17 6.52 -11.72
C LYS A 149 -2.64 6.94 -13.11
N GLU A 150 -1.73 7.16 -14.04
CA GLU A 150 -2.04 7.44 -15.44
C GLU A 150 -2.82 6.28 -16.07
N SER A 151 -2.35 5.06 -15.86
CA SER A 151 -2.98 3.85 -16.37
C SER A 151 -4.37 3.61 -15.76
N ALA A 152 -4.56 3.87 -14.48
CA ALA A 152 -5.85 3.75 -13.81
C ALA A 152 -6.85 4.83 -14.26
N GLY A 153 -6.40 6.05 -14.45
CA GLY A 153 -7.17 7.16 -15.02
C GLY A 153 -8.41 7.56 -14.24
N ARG A 154 -8.54 7.17 -12.97
CA ARG A 154 -9.68 7.54 -12.13
C ARG A 154 -9.65 9.05 -11.83
N PRO A 155 -10.81 9.71 -11.61
CA PRO A 155 -10.85 11.15 -11.30
C PRO A 155 -9.89 11.54 -10.16
N LYS A 156 -9.86 10.77 -9.08
CA LYS A 156 -8.94 11.00 -7.95
C LYS A 156 -7.46 10.91 -8.34
N ASP A 157 -7.11 10.02 -9.27
CA ASP A 157 -5.74 9.87 -9.76
C ASP A 157 -5.33 11.07 -10.63
N LEU A 158 -6.21 11.49 -11.53
CA LEU A 158 -5.98 12.64 -12.41
C LEU A 158 -5.79 13.94 -11.62
N GLN A 159 -6.48 14.11 -10.50
CA GLN A 159 -6.37 15.30 -9.65
C GLN A 159 -4.98 15.47 -9.02
N VAL A 160 -4.30 14.39 -8.69
CA VAL A 160 -2.99 14.42 -8.01
C VAL A 160 -1.81 14.38 -8.98
N LEU A 161 -2.00 13.93 -10.22
CA LEU A 161 -0.92 13.80 -11.21
C LEU A 161 -0.14 15.11 -11.43
N PRO A 162 -0.74 16.31 -11.55
CA PRO A 162 0.03 17.55 -11.71
C PRO A 162 0.97 17.84 -10.54
N LEU A 163 0.58 17.46 -9.31
CA LEU A 163 1.42 17.59 -8.12
C LEU A 163 2.60 16.62 -8.16
N LEU A 164 2.34 15.38 -8.58
CA LEU A 164 3.36 14.34 -8.70
C LEU A 164 4.38 14.65 -9.80
N TYR A 165 3.95 15.15 -10.95
CA TYR A 165 4.85 15.57 -12.02
C TYR A 165 5.80 16.68 -11.57
N ARG A 166 5.26 17.71 -10.90
CA ARG A 166 6.08 18.82 -10.37
C ARG A 166 7.08 18.32 -9.34
N HIS A 167 6.66 17.44 -8.44
CA HIS A 167 7.55 16.88 -7.43
C HIS A 167 8.66 16.03 -8.04
N GLN A 168 8.33 15.21 -9.04
CA GLN A 168 9.32 14.41 -9.78
C GLN A 168 10.33 15.29 -10.51
N ALA A 169 9.88 16.36 -11.18
CA ALA A 169 10.75 17.28 -11.87
C ALA A 169 11.71 17.99 -10.92
N ALA A 170 11.24 18.45 -9.75
CA ALA A 170 12.08 19.06 -8.72
C ALA A 170 13.16 18.11 -8.22
N ARG A 171 12.80 16.86 -7.94
CA ARG A 171 13.78 15.83 -7.51
C ARG A 171 14.84 15.54 -8.56
N ASN A 172 14.48 15.52 -9.83
CA ASN A 172 15.43 15.29 -10.91
C ASN A 172 16.42 16.46 -11.02
N THR A 173 15.95 17.70 -10.92
CA THR A 173 16.81 18.89 -10.91
C THR A 173 17.79 18.88 -9.73
N GLU A 174 17.34 18.52 -8.53
CA GLU A 174 18.21 18.41 -7.34
C GLU A 174 19.30 17.33 -7.52
N ARG A 175 18.96 16.19 -8.13
CA ARG A 175 19.94 15.12 -8.43
C ARG A 175 20.97 15.54 -9.45
N GLU A 176 20.60 16.34 -10.45
CA GLU A 176 21.51 16.88 -11.47
C GLU A 176 22.44 17.94 -10.89
N ALA A 177 21.92 18.81 -10.01
CA ALA A 177 22.70 19.87 -9.35
C ALA A 177 23.68 19.34 -8.29
N GLY A 178 23.43 18.16 -7.72
CA GLY A 178 24.27 17.52 -6.71
C GLY A 178 25.41 16.63 -7.28
N ARG A 179 25.56 16.57 -8.61
CA ARG A 179 26.65 15.87 -9.31
C ARG A 179 27.72 16.84 -9.78
#